data_d003a0695a5aedbbc3bb57306207d018
#
_entry.id   d003a0695a5aedbbc3bb57306207d018
#
_cell.length_a   1.000
_cell.length_b   1.000
_cell.length_c   1.000
_cell.angle_alpha   90.00
_cell.angle_beta   90.00
_cell.angle_gamma   90.00
#
_symmetry.space_group_name_H-M   'P 1'
#
loop_
_entity.id
_entity.type
_entity.pdbx_description
1 polymer ?
#
loop_
_entity_poly.entity_id
_entity_poly.type
_entity_poly.pdbx_seq_one_letter_code
_entity_poly.pdbx_strand_id
1 'polypeptide(L)'
;MKILSVTAQKPDSTGSGIYLTELVRGFKKKGITQSVIAGVTKADQVCLPEGVSFYPVYFESEQLPYPITGMSDEMPYPSTRYSDLTEEMTETFRNAFGEVLKKAVEELDPDVILCHHLYLLTAIVRELFPDKKVYGVSHGSDLRQIRKTEQNREYILQRIPALDGIFALHEEQKEMICGIYGEHIREKVRVIGTGYNSDVFRQEMGASQGEEKELRLIFAGKISEKKGVKSLIRSLDYLKDSGLIISLELAGGAGDEGEYQEIRELAEKCPFAVAFAGKITQQELAKKMNQSDVFVLPSFYEGLPLVIIEALACGTYVICTDLPGIRNWIDQNLPDNGVVFVEPPKRVNEDEPVEEELPVFEKKLAGAIEGIAKYPGSKPKKEHLEQISWDGLCAHLMQIFEQ
;
A
#
# COMPACT_ATOMS: atom_id res chain seq x y z
N MET A 1 15.41 8.73 21.38
CA MET A 1 15.60 8.31 19.97
C MET A 1 15.12 9.40 19.04
N LYS A 2 15.86 9.68 17.97
CA LYS A 2 15.55 10.65 16.92
C LYS A 2 15.52 9.93 15.57
N ILE A 3 14.46 10.07 14.79
CA ILE A 3 14.27 9.37 13.51
C ILE A 3 14.11 10.39 12.38
N LEU A 4 14.86 10.20 11.30
CA LEU A 4 14.70 10.92 10.04
C LEU A 4 14.05 9.99 9.02
N SER A 5 12.80 10.25 8.63
CA SER A 5 12.10 9.50 7.57
C SER A 5 12.33 10.16 6.22
N VAL A 6 12.67 9.36 5.19
CA VAL A 6 13.08 9.87 3.87
C VAL A 6 12.30 9.17 2.76
N THR A 7 11.70 9.95 1.87
CA THR A 7 11.05 9.46 0.64
C THR A 7 11.26 10.41 -0.52
N ALA A 8 11.33 9.88 -1.75
CA ALA A 8 11.38 10.71 -2.96
C ALA A 8 9.98 11.17 -3.43
N GLN A 9 8.94 10.59 -2.87
CA GLN A 9 7.54 10.77 -3.30
C GLN A 9 6.75 11.62 -2.33
N LYS A 10 5.55 12.05 -2.79
CA LYS A 10 4.60 12.75 -1.91
C LYS A 10 4.21 11.84 -0.74
N PRO A 11 4.28 12.31 0.50
CA PRO A 11 3.66 11.62 1.62
C PRO A 11 2.13 11.61 1.43
N ASP A 12 1.45 10.62 2.03
CA ASP A 12 -0.01 10.40 2.04
C ASP A 12 -0.74 10.23 0.68
N SER A 13 -0.04 10.28 -0.46
CA SER A 13 -0.68 10.21 -1.78
C SER A 13 -0.68 8.82 -2.42
N THR A 14 0.07 7.88 -1.86
CA THR A 14 0.22 6.49 -2.32
C THR A 14 0.23 5.55 -1.14
N GLY A 15 0.16 4.23 -1.37
CA GLY A 15 0.28 3.24 -0.30
C GLY A 15 1.58 3.41 0.52
N SER A 16 2.72 3.66 -0.14
CA SER A 16 3.99 3.94 0.55
C SER A 16 4.00 5.28 1.27
N GLY A 17 3.33 6.29 0.74
CA GLY A 17 3.16 7.58 1.39
C GLY A 17 2.29 7.48 2.66
N ILE A 18 1.18 6.74 2.60
CA ILE A 18 0.33 6.44 3.76
C ILE A 18 1.15 5.67 4.80
N TYR A 19 1.91 4.65 4.38
CA TYR A 19 2.78 3.88 5.27
C TYR A 19 3.75 4.79 6.03
N LEU A 20 4.43 5.71 5.34
CA LEU A 20 5.33 6.69 5.95
C LEU A 20 4.60 7.56 6.97
N THR A 21 3.47 8.18 6.59
CA THR A 21 2.75 9.10 7.48
C THR A 21 2.16 8.41 8.70
N GLU A 22 1.70 7.18 8.57
CA GLU A 22 1.22 6.39 9.71
C GLU A 22 2.37 5.99 10.66
N LEU A 23 3.55 5.61 10.15
CA LEU A 23 4.72 5.43 11.00
C LEU A 23 5.11 6.72 11.74
N VAL A 24 5.11 7.85 11.04
CA VAL A 24 5.39 9.16 11.68
C VAL A 24 4.39 9.47 12.79
N ARG A 25 3.10 9.19 12.59
CA ARG A 25 2.07 9.35 13.64
C ARG A 25 2.29 8.40 14.81
N GLY A 26 2.56 7.13 14.54
CA GLY A 26 2.82 6.13 15.57
C GLY A 26 4.06 6.42 16.41
N PHE A 27 5.16 6.81 15.79
CA PHE A 27 6.37 7.24 16.51
C PHE A 27 6.13 8.52 17.32
N LYS A 28 5.32 9.45 16.80
CA LYS A 28 4.97 10.66 17.55
C LYS A 28 4.17 10.36 18.81
N LYS A 29 3.19 9.44 18.77
CA LYS A 29 2.46 8.95 19.94
C LYS A 29 3.39 8.36 21.00
N LYS A 30 4.52 7.78 20.59
CA LYS A 30 5.55 7.20 21.46
C LYS A 30 6.60 8.22 21.93
N GLY A 31 6.42 9.51 21.64
CA GLY A 31 7.30 10.59 22.09
C GLY A 31 8.63 10.68 21.33
N ILE A 32 8.76 10.06 20.17
CA ILE A 32 9.96 10.10 19.34
C ILE A 32 10.10 11.45 18.66
N THR A 33 11.28 12.05 18.71
CA THR A 33 11.63 13.25 17.95
C THR A 33 11.87 12.87 16.49
N GLN A 34 11.24 13.59 15.56
CA GLN A 34 11.22 13.19 14.16
C GLN A 34 11.37 14.36 13.22
N SER A 35 11.94 14.06 12.05
CA SER A 35 11.88 14.89 10.86
C SER A 35 11.55 14.05 9.64
N VAL A 36 10.96 14.68 8.62
CA VAL A 36 10.58 14.03 7.36
C VAL A 36 11.17 14.81 6.19
N ILE A 37 11.81 14.09 5.27
CA ILE A 37 12.20 14.60 3.95
C ILE A 37 11.31 13.94 2.91
N ALA A 38 10.69 14.76 2.04
CA ALA A 38 9.87 14.23 0.94
C ALA A 38 9.96 15.10 -0.31
N GLY A 39 9.84 14.45 -1.49
CA GLY A 39 9.65 15.11 -2.77
C GLY A 39 8.23 15.65 -2.88
N VAL A 40 8.08 16.95 -3.13
CA VAL A 40 6.79 17.63 -3.25
C VAL A 40 6.86 18.74 -4.30
N THR A 41 5.73 19.31 -4.67
CA THR A 41 5.64 20.58 -5.39
C THR A 41 5.29 21.72 -4.44
N LYS A 42 5.43 22.96 -4.88
CA LYS A 42 5.03 24.13 -4.08
C LYS A 42 3.50 24.21 -3.81
N ALA A 43 2.71 23.50 -4.62
CA ALA A 43 1.26 23.43 -4.47
C ALA A 43 0.79 22.38 -3.44
N ASP A 44 1.68 21.46 -3.05
CA ASP A 44 1.31 20.39 -2.14
C ASP A 44 1.23 20.87 -0.69
N GLN A 45 0.16 20.44 -0.01
CA GLN A 45 -0.01 20.65 1.43
C GLN A 45 0.26 19.32 2.14
N VAL A 46 1.37 19.26 2.87
CA VAL A 46 1.76 18.05 3.64
C VAL A 46 1.26 18.18 5.06
N CYS A 47 0.41 17.26 5.49
CA CYS A 47 -0.13 17.18 6.85
C CYS A 47 0.67 16.19 7.70
N LEU A 48 1.61 16.71 8.50
CA LEU A 48 2.34 15.91 9.51
C LEU A 48 1.86 16.29 10.92
N PRO A 49 2.05 15.41 11.91
CA PRO A 49 1.75 15.71 13.30
C PRO A 49 2.53 16.93 13.80
N GLU A 50 1.92 17.70 14.69
CA GLU A 50 2.55 18.87 15.31
C GLU A 50 3.90 18.52 15.95
N GLY A 51 4.93 19.34 15.70
CA GLY A 51 6.29 19.16 16.21
C GLY A 51 7.12 18.14 15.44
N VAL A 52 6.66 17.66 14.28
CA VAL A 52 7.48 16.95 13.30
C VAL A 52 8.01 17.95 12.29
N SER A 53 9.34 18.07 12.16
CA SER A 53 9.94 18.99 11.20
C SER A 53 9.84 18.42 9.78
N PHE A 54 9.50 19.26 8.82
CA PHE A 54 9.39 18.87 7.42
C PHE A 54 10.44 19.58 6.57
N TYR A 55 11.17 18.81 5.78
CA TYR A 55 12.19 19.29 4.86
C TYR A 55 11.80 18.93 3.42
N PRO A 56 11.09 19.83 2.71
CA PRO A 56 10.64 19.56 1.35
C PRO A 56 11.79 19.61 0.35
N VAL A 57 11.78 18.69 -0.62
CA VAL A 57 12.55 18.79 -1.86
C VAL A 57 11.58 19.14 -2.97
N TYR A 58 11.69 20.37 -3.48
CA TYR A 58 10.73 20.90 -4.44
C TYR A 58 11.04 20.50 -5.87
N PHE A 59 10.17 19.68 -6.44
CA PHE A 59 10.09 19.43 -7.88
C PHE A 59 9.31 20.56 -8.58
N GLU A 60 9.35 20.61 -9.90
CA GLU A 60 8.80 21.70 -10.73
C GLU A 60 9.37 23.04 -10.26
N SER A 61 10.69 23.09 -9.99
CA SER A 61 11.46 24.20 -9.50
C SER A 61 12.67 24.47 -10.41
N GLU A 62 13.42 25.53 -10.13
CA GLU A 62 14.68 25.79 -10.85
C GLU A 62 15.69 24.66 -10.69
N GLN A 63 15.74 24.03 -9.52
CA GLN A 63 16.69 22.94 -9.21
C GLN A 63 16.23 21.60 -9.77
N LEU A 64 14.94 21.30 -9.76
CA LEU A 64 14.34 20.08 -10.30
C LEU A 64 13.17 20.46 -11.24
N PRO A 65 13.47 20.83 -12.52
CA PRO A 65 12.48 21.38 -13.45
C PRO A 65 11.57 20.31 -14.09
N TYR A 66 11.28 19.23 -13.38
CA TYR A 66 10.45 18.12 -13.84
C TYR A 66 9.53 17.63 -12.72
N PRO A 67 8.46 16.90 -13.06
CA PRO A 67 7.54 16.33 -12.08
C PRO A 67 8.24 15.35 -11.13
N ILE A 68 7.65 15.14 -9.96
CA ILE A 68 8.16 14.24 -8.91
C ILE A 68 8.43 12.84 -9.49
N THR A 69 9.56 12.24 -9.12
CA THR A 69 9.88 10.88 -9.55
C THR A 69 8.90 9.86 -9.00
N GLY A 70 8.25 9.08 -9.89
CA GLY A 70 7.26 8.06 -9.53
C GLY A 70 7.86 6.67 -9.46
N MET A 71 7.53 5.91 -8.42
CA MET A 71 7.98 4.52 -8.26
C MET A 71 7.08 3.53 -9.03
N SER A 72 5.97 3.99 -9.57
CA SER A 72 5.09 3.24 -10.48
C SER A 72 5.03 3.93 -11.84
N ASP A 73 4.73 3.16 -12.89
CA ASP A 73 4.57 3.70 -14.24
C ASP A 73 3.40 4.70 -14.32
N GLU A 74 2.40 4.51 -13.44
CA GLU A 74 1.25 5.40 -13.25
C GLU A 74 1.17 5.82 -11.78
N MET A 75 1.27 7.13 -11.55
CA MET A 75 1.11 7.74 -10.23
C MET A 75 -0.22 8.50 -10.15
N PRO A 76 -0.80 8.70 -8.95
CA PRO A 76 -2.02 9.49 -8.79
C PRO A 76 -1.81 11.01 -8.96
N TYR A 77 -0.65 11.43 -9.44
CA TYR A 77 -0.23 12.79 -9.75
C TYR A 77 0.76 12.79 -10.91
N PRO A 78 0.96 13.89 -11.63
CA PRO A 78 1.97 14.00 -12.68
C PRO A 78 3.35 13.59 -12.15
N SER A 79 4.02 12.67 -12.84
CA SER A 79 5.28 12.12 -12.36
C SER A 79 6.27 11.84 -13.49
N THR A 80 7.55 11.88 -13.17
CA THR A 80 8.65 11.45 -14.03
C THR A 80 8.98 10.00 -13.70
N ARG A 81 9.03 9.11 -14.68
CA ARG A 81 9.47 7.72 -14.47
C ARG A 81 10.96 7.68 -14.20
N TYR A 82 11.42 6.78 -13.38
CA TYR A 82 12.86 6.60 -13.14
C TYR A 82 13.61 6.17 -14.42
N SER A 83 12.96 5.46 -15.34
CA SER A 83 13.50 5.12 -16.66
C SER A 83 13.76 6.33 -17.55
N ASP A 84 13.06 7.43 -17.31
CA ASP A 84 13.13 8.65 -18.15
C ASP A 84 14.12 9.68 -17.57
N LEU A 85 14.73 9.41 -16.41
CA LEU A 85 15.76 10.26 -15.83
C LEU A 85 17.03 10.22 -16.70
N THR A 86 17.47 11.34 -17.20
CA THR A 86 18.78 11.48 -17.83
C THR A 86 19.89 11.50 -16.77
N GLU A 87 21.14 11.43 -17.19
CA GLU A 87 22.30 11.58 -16.28
C GLU A 87 22.27 12.95 -15.58
N GLU A 88 21.96 14.01 -16.31
CA GLU A 88 21.82 15.36 -15.77
C GLU A 88 20.68 15.45 -14.73
N MET A 89 19.52 14.88 -15.03
CA MET A 89 18.40 14.83 -14.08
C MET A 89 18.75 14.00 -12.84
N THR A 90 19.50 12.93 -12.99
CA THR A 90 19.99 12.12 -11.87
C THR A 90 20.96 12.90 -10.99
N GLU A 91 21.83 13.70 -11.59
CA GLU A 91 22.79 14.55 -10.85
C GLU A 91 22.06 15.68 -10.11
N THR A 92 21.13 16.37 -10.78
CA THR A 92 20.30 17.40 -10.11
C THR A 92 19.47 16.82 -8.99
N PHE A 93 18.88 15.62 -9.15
CA PHE A 93 18.16 14.89 -8.10
C PHE A 93 19.09 14.61 -6.91
N ARG A 94 20.31 14.07 -7.17
CA ARG A 94 21.30 13.79 -6.12
C ARG A 94 21.69 15.05 -5.35
N ASN A 95 21.92 16.14 -6.04
CA ASN A 95 22.31 17.41 -5.43
C ASN A 95 21.18 18.00 -4.58
N ALA A 96 19.96 18.08 -5.12
CA ALA A 96 18.82 18.62 -4.42
C ALA A 96 18.48 17.83 -3.12
N PHE A 97 18.39 16.51 -3.22
CA PHE A 97 18.18 15.69 -2.02
C PHE A 97 19.40 15.73 -1.09
N GLY A 98 20.62 15.74 -1.63
CA GLY A 98 21.85 15.78 -0.85
C GLY A 98 21.99 17.03 0.03
N GLU A 99 21.62 18.20 -0.48
CA GLU A 99 21.62 19.46 0.28
C GLU A 99 20.59 19.40 1.44
N VAL A 100 19.36 18.96 1.16
CA VAL A 100 18.30 18.86 2.16
C VAL A 100 18.62 17.79 3.20
N LEU A 101 19.18 16.65 2.79
CA LEU A 101 19.60 15.57 3.67
C LEU A 101 20.68 16.03 4.65
N LYS A 102 21.73 16.70 4.18
CA LYS A 102 22.81 17.23 5.02
C LYS A 102 22.28 18.21 6.06
N LYS A 103 21.42 19.14 5.64
CA LYS A 103 20.78 20.10 6.54
C LYS A 103 19.92 19.39 7.61
N ALA A 104 19.06 18.45 7.21
CA ALA A 104 18.18 17.76 8.15
C ALA A 104 18.97 16.88 9.14
N VAL A 105 20.04 16.22 8.68
CA VAL A 105 20.92 15.41 9.55
C VAL A 105 21.70 16.30 10.52
N GLU A 106 22.21 17.44 10.09
CA GLU A 106 22.90 18.40 10.96
C GLU A 106 21.98 18.96 12.05
N GLU A 107 20.75 19.36 11.69
CA GLU A 107 19.80 19.97 12.62
C GLU A 107 19.15 18.94 13.59
N LEU A 108 18.81 17.74 13.12
CA LEU A 108 18.17 16.72 13.93
C LEU A 108 19.20 15.87 14.70
N ASP A 109 20.35 15.58 14.09
CA ASP A 109 21.30 14.54 14.52
C ASP A 109 20.58 13.20 14.81
N PRO A 110 20.05 12.54 13.76
CA PRO A 110 19.23 11.36 13.94
C PRO A 110 20.03 10.14 14.41
N ASP A 111 19.43 9.35 15.30
CA ASP A 111 19.92 8.02 15.67
C ASP A 111 19.68 7.03 14.53
N VAL A 112 18.59 7.22 13.78
CA VAL A 112 18.15 6.36 12.67
C VAL A 112 17.67 7.20 11.50
N ILE A 113 18.09 6.81 10.30
CA ILE A 113 17.51 7.28 9.03
C ILE A 113 16.70 6.13 8.43
N LEU A 114 15.38 6.33 8.28
CA LEU A 114 14.45 5.35 7.74
C LEU A 114 14.03 5.77 6.33
N CYS A 115 14.51 5.06 5.32
CA CYS A 115 14.26 5.33 3.92
C CYS A 115 13.10 4.48 3.40
N HIS A 116 12.22 5.08 2.61
CA HIS A 116 11.15 4.39 1.90
C HIS A 116 11.54 4.14 0.45
N HIS A 117 11.35 2.89 0.01
CA HIS A 117 11.82 2.28 -1.23
C HIS A 117 13.33 1.98 -1.26
N LEU A 118 13.67 0.76 -1.59
CA LEU A 118 15.05 0.29 -1.80
C LEU A 118 15.53 0.70 -3.20
N TYR A 119 15.69 2.00 -3.40
CA TYR A 119 16.00 2.55 -4.72
C TYR A 119 17.02 3.71 -4.65
N LEU A 120 17.03 4.56 -5.69
CA LEU A 120 18.04 5.60 -5.90
C LEU A 120 18.26 6.51 -4.68
N LEU A 121 17.19 7.06 -4.08
CA LEU A 121 17.33 7.96 -2.93
C LEU A 121 17.94 7.25 -1.70
N THR A 122 17.52 6.03 -1.42
CA THR A 122 18.06 5.22 -0.31
C THR A 122 19.54 4.90 -0.54
N ALA A 123 19.95 4.64 -1.79
CA ALA A 123 21.34 4.44 -2.15
C ALA A 123 22.17 5.73 -1.93
N ILE A 124 21.60 6.89 -2.27
CA ILE A 124 22.23 8.22 -2.02
C ILE A 124 22.37 8.46 -0.51
N VAL A 125 21.35 8.18 0.28
CA VAL A 125 21.40 8.32 1.75
C VAL A 125 22.53 7.44 2.33
N ARG A 126 22.62 6.18 1.92
CA ARG A 126 23.67 5.27 2.40
C ARG A 126 25.07 5.76 2.03
N GLU A 127 25.24 6.35 0.85
CA GLU A 127 26.53 6.92 0.43
C GLU A 127 26.92 8.16 1.24
N LEU A 128 25.95 9.07 1.47
CA LEU A 128 26.22 10.33 2.17
C LEU A 128 26.47 10.15 3.67
N PHE A 129 25.89 9.13 4.29
CA PHE A 129 25.95 8.91 5.73
C PHE A 129 26.41 7.49 6.09
N PRO A 130 27.69 7.14 5.78
CA PRO A 130 28.22 5.80 6.04
C PRO A 130 28.27 5.43 7.54
N ASP A 131 28.33 6.42 8.42
CA ASP A 131 28.47 6.22 9.86
C ASP A 131 27.12 6.29 10.61
N LYS A 132 26.00 6.60 9.93
CA LYS A 132 24.67 6.62 10.54
C LYS A 132 23.97 5.28 10.35
N LYS A 133 23.10 4.89 11.28
CA LYS A 133 22.20 3.75 11.10
C LYS A 133 21.16 4.07 10.03
N VAL A 134 21.21 3.40 8.89
CA VAL A 134 20.30 3.59 7.75
C VAL A 134 19.53 2.32 7.47
N TYR A 135 18.22 2.40 7.59
CA TYR A 135 17.29 1.31 7.29
C TYR A 135 16.46 1.63 6.05
N GLY A 136 16.09 0.59 5.30
CA GLY A 136 15.23 0.74 4.11
C GLY A 136 13.99 -0.11 4.20
N VAL A 137 12.83 0.45 3.85
CA VAL A 137 11.55 -0.28 3.72
C VAL A 137 11.25 -0.49 2.25
N SER A 138 11.07 -1.74 1.81
CA SER A 138 10.56 -2.07 0.48
C SER A 138 9.03 -1.96 0.45
N HIS A 139 8.49 -1.43 -0.65
CA HIS A 139 7.05 -1.36 -0.90
C HIS A 139 6.62 -2.17 -2.12
N GLY A 140 7.53 -2.98 -2.69
CA GLY A 140 7.28 -3.85 -3.84
C GLY A 140 7.45 -3.16 -5.20
N SER A 141 6.99 -1.93 -5.36
CA SER A 141 7.18 -1.16 -6.60
C SER A 141 8.67 -0.87 -6.90
N ASP A 142 9.48 -0.69 -5.87
CA ASP A 142 10.94 -0.56 -5.95
C ASP A 142 11.61 -1.82 -6.52
N LEU A 143 11.18 -3.00 -6.09
CA LEU A 143 11.69 -4.28 -6.62
C LEU A 143 11.30 -4.50 -8.07
N ARG A 144 10.13 -4.02 -8.48
CA ARG A 144 9.69 -4.02 -9.88
C ARG A 144 10.54 -3.07 -10.72
N GLN A 145 10.79 -1.84 -10.24
CA GLN A 145 11.58 -0.84 -10.96
C GLN A 145 13.03 -1.27 -11.17
N ILE A 146 13.70 -1.84 -10.16
CA ILE A 146 15.09 -2.30 -10.29
C ILE A 146 15.26 -3.44 -11.30
N ARG A 147 14.20 -4.22 -11.57
CA ARG A 147 14.19 -5.25 -12.59
C ARG A 147 13.95 -4.72 -14.00
N LYS A 148 13.18 -3.62 -14.12
CA LYS A 148 12.80 -3.03 -15.40
C LYS A 148 13.83 -2.02 -15.94
N THR A 149 14.58 -1.37 -15.06
CA THR A 149 15.37 -0.18 -15.40
C THR A 149 16.86 -0.44 -15.18
N GLU A 150 17.68 -0.31 -16.24
CA GLU A 150 19.12 -0.43 -16.12
C GLU A 150 19.79 0.85 -15.56
N GLN A 151 19.12 1.99 -15.70
CA GLN A 151 19.63 3.28 -15.26
C GLN A 151 19.82 3.32 -13.74
N ASN A 152 20.99 3.74 -13.29
CA ASN A 152 21.44 3.77 -11.90
C ASN A 152 21.44 2.39 -11.19
N ARG A 153 21.16 1.30 -11.91
CA ARG A 153 21.00 -0.04 -11.33
C ARG A 153 22.27 -0.51 -10.60
N GLU A 154 23.42 -0.42 -11.26
CA GLU A 154 24.69 -0.82 -10.64
C GLU A 154 24.97 -0.03 -9.36
N TYR A 155 24.77 1.29 -9.39
CA TYR A 155 24.92 2.17 -8.24
C TYR A 155 24.01 1.75 -7.08
N ILE A 156 22.74 1.43 -7.36
CA ILE A 156 21.74 0.99 -6.37
C ILE A 156 22.14 -0.37 -5.80
N LEU A 157 22.48 -1.34 -6.66
CA LEU A 157 22.85 -2.70 -6.25
C LEU A 157 24.10 -2.74 -5.36
N GLN A 158 25.01 -1.77 -5.50
CA GLN A 158 26.20 -1.67 -4.65
C GLN A 158 25.92 -1.08 -3.26
N ARG A 159 24.90 -0.22 -3.12
CA ARG A 159 24.66 0.53 -1.88
C ARG A 159 23.56 -0.03 -0.99
N ILE A 160 22.51 -0.58 -1.57
CA ILE A 160 21.41 -1.17 -0.78
C ILE A 160 21.89 -2.31 0.14
N PRO A 161 22.79 -3.23 -0.27
CA PRO A 161 23.35 -4.24 0.61
C PRO A 161 24.13 -3.69 1.82
N ALA A 162 24.59 -2.45 1.73
CA ALA A 162 25.35 -1.79 2.81
C ALA A 162 24.46 -1.14 3.88
N LEU A 163 23.13 -1.20 3.77
CA LEU A 163 22.18 -0.76 4.80
C LEU A 163 22.38 -1.56 6.10
N ASP A 164 22.06 -0.95 7.23
CA ASP A 164 22.12 -1.59 8.55
C ASP A 164 20.98 -2.60 8.72
N GLY A 165 19.82 -2.36 8.09
CA GLY A 165 18.72 -3.31 8.00
C GLY A 165 17.78 -2.97 6.87
N ILE A 166 17.07 -3.99 6.41
CA ILE A 166 16.10 -3.91 5.31
C ILE A 166 14.79 -4.52 5.79
N PHE A 167 13.70 -3.84 5.51
CA PHE A 167 12.37 -4.27 5.91
C PHE A 167 11.54 -4.69 4.70
N ALA A 168 11.00 -5.89 4.78
CA ALA A 168 10.05 -6.48 3.85
C ALA A 168 8.64 -6.51 4.45
N LEU A 169 7.61 -6.50 3.63
CA LEU A 169 6.23 -6.58 4.09
C LEU A 169 5.78 -8.04 4.32
N HIS A 170 6.35 -9.00 3.60
CA HIS A 170 6.06 -10.43 3.72
C HIS A 170 7.25 -11.29 3.27
N GLU A 171 7.23 -12.60 3.57
CA GLU A 171 8.37 -13.51 3.31
C GLU A 171 8.73 -13.58 1.82
N GLU A 172 7.75 -13.66 0.93
CA GLU A 172 8.02 -13.71 -0.52
C GLU A 172 8.73 -12.42 -1.00
N GLN A 173 8.42 -11.27 -0.39
CA GLN A 173 9.13 -10.03 -0.70
C GLN A 173 10.58 -10.08 -0.17
N LYS A 174 10.81 -10.69 0.99
CA LYS A 174 12.17 -10.95 1.51
C LYS A 174 12.95 -11.81 0.54
N GLU A 175 12.37 -12.90 0.01
CA GLU A 175 13.02 -13.72 -1.01
C GLU A 175 13.35 -12.91 -2.28
N MET A 176 12.43 -12.06 -2.74
CA MET A 176 12.69 -11.18 -3.89
C MET A 176 13.83 -10.18 -3.62
N ILE A 177 13.90 -9.60 -2.42
CA ILE A 177 14.97 -8.68 -2.01
C ILE A 177 16.32 -9.42 -2.03
N CYS A 178 16.39 -10.61 -1.43
CA CYS A 178 17.61 -11.43 -1.42
C CYS A 178 18.03 -11.84 -2.84
N GLY A 179 17.09 -12.20 -3.70
CA GLY A 179 17.35 -12.53 -5.10
C GLY A 179 17.88 -11.36 -5.94
N ILE A 180 17.51 -10.11 -5.62
CA ILE A 180 17.97 -8.92 -6.34
C ILE A 180 19.30 -8.40 -5.79
N TYR A 181 19.40 -8.26 -4.46
CA TYR A 181 20.52 -7.60 -3.80
C TYR A 181 21.57 -8.56 -3.24
N GLY A 182 21.32 -9.88 -3.32
CA GLY A 182 22.25 -10.94 -2.95
C GLY A 182 21.89 -11.67 -1.65
N GLU A 183 22.14 -12.99 -1.61
CA GLU A 183 21.85 -13.85 -0.45
C GLU A 183 22.56 -13.43 0.83
N HIS A 184 23.72 -12.78 0.72
CA HIS A 184 24.53 -12.36 1.85
C HIS A 184 23.86 -11.32 2.77
N ILE A 185 22.76 -10.67 2.30
CA ILE A 185 22.01 -9.71 3.11
C ILE A 185 20.84 -10.35 3.87
N ARG A 186 20.55 -11.65 3.70
CA ARG A 186 19.37 -12.34 4.24
C ARG A 186 19.13 -12.06 5.73
N GLU A 187 20.18 -12.08 6.53
CA GLU A 187 20.09 -11.81 7.98
C GLU A 187 19.72 -10.36 8.31
N LYS A 188 19.96 -9.43 7.38
CA LYS A 188 19.58 -8.03 7.49
C LYS A 188 18.14 -7.77 7.06
N VAL A 189 17.53 -8.69 6.29
CA VAL A 189 16.16 -8.54 5.79
C VAL A 189 15.18 -9.13 6.80
N ARG A 190 14.37 -8.25 7.41
CA ARG A 190 13.35 -8.62 8.39
C ARG A 190 11.96 -8.35 7.83
N VAL A 191 11.05 -9.29 8.02
CA VAL A 191 9.63 -9.09 7.68
C VAL A 191 8.97 -8.35 8.82
N ILE A 192 8.42 -7.18 8.52
CA ILE A 192 7.75 -6.32 9.52
C ILE A 192 6.26 -6.13 9.24
N GLY A 193 5.82 -6.49 8.03
CA GLY A 193 4.42 -6.34 7.64
C GLY A 193 3.98 -4.91 7.40
N THR A 194 2.70 -4.72 7.61
CA THR A 194 2.03 -3.42 7.52
C THR A 194 1.11 -3.23 8.72
N GLY A 195 0.57 -2.03 8.87
CA GLY A 195 -0.36 -1.72 9.95
C GLY A 195 -1.66 -1.10 9.43
N TYR A 196 -2.60 -0.94 10.32
CA TYR A 196 -3.82 -0.16 10.09
C TYR A 196 -3.99 0.87 11.23
N ASN A 197 -4.77 1.91 10.96
CA ASN A 197 -5.06 2.93 11.96
C ASN A 197 -6.23 2.47 12.86
N SER A 198 -5.91 1.94 14.05
CA SER A 198 -6.89 1.42 15.01
C SER A 198 -7.77 2.50 15.66
N ASP A 199 -7.38 3.79 15.57
CA ASP A 199 -8.23 4.89 16.02
C ASP A 199 -9.40 5.15 15.05
N VAL A 200 -9.19 4.81 13.76
CA VAL A 200 -10.16 5.00 12.67
C VAL A 200 -10.90 3.71 12.35
N PHE A 201 -10.16 2.65 12.03
CA PHE A 201 -10.72 1.36 11.62
C PHE A 201 -10.92 0.47 12.84
N ARG A 202 -12.15 0.39 13.29
CA ARG A 202 -12.57 -0.45 14.42
C ARG A 202 -14.03 -0.83 14.25
N GLN A 203 -14.41 -1.95 14.80
CA GLN A 203 -15.79 -2.37 14.79
C GLN A 203 -16.63 -1.44 15.68
N GLU A 204 -17.68 -0.84 15.11
CA GLU A 204 -18.65 -0.03 15.82
C GLU A 204 -19.76 -0.93 16.39
N MET A 205 -20.12 -0.71 17.68
CA MET A 205 -21.22 -1.43 18.30
C MET A 205 -22.56 -0.86 17.80
N GLY A 206 -23.37 -1.71 17.17
CA GLY A 206 -24.75 -1.35 16.83
C GLY A 206 -25.06 -1.14 15.33
N ALA A 207 -24.22 -1.60 14.41
CA ALA A 207 -24.60 -1.69 13.00
C ALA A 207 -25.76 -2.69 12.89
N SER A 208 -26.99 -2.19 12.75
CA SER A 208 -28.23 -2.98 12.71
C SER A 208 -28.23 -3.92 11.50
N GLN A 209 -28.40 -5.20 11.76
CA GLN A 209 -28.90 -6.14 10.74
C GLN A 209 -30.35 -5.76 10.45
N GLY A 210 -30.60 -5.13 9.29
CA GLY A 210 -31.97 -4.86 8.83
C GLY A 210 -32.78 -6.15 8.63
N GLU A 211 -34.10 -6.06 8.72
CA GLU A 211 -35.03 -7.22 8.62
C GLU A 211 -35.06 -7.85 7.22
N GLU A 212 -34.66 -7.16 6.15
CA GLU A 212 -34.46 -7.75 4.82
C GLU A 212 -32.97 -7.87 4.58
N LYS A 213 -32.52 -9.11 4.38
CA LYS A 213 -31.10 -9.50 4.38
C LYS A 213 -30.43 -9.13 3.05
N GLU A 214 -30.29 -7.82 2.81
CA GLU A 214 -29.43 -7.31 1.74
C GLU A 214 -27.98 -7.60 2.07
N LEU A 215 -27.25 -8.25 1.15
CA LEU A 215 -25.82 -8.46 1.23
C LEU A 215 -25.10 -7.22 0.66
N ARG A 216 -24.52 -6.42 1.52
CA ARG A 216 -23.84 -5.17 1.17
C ARG A 216 -22.36 -5.44 0.94
N LEU A 217 -21.94 -5.33 -0.32
CA LEU A 217 -20.56 -5.47 -0.74
C LEU A 217 -19.89 -4.10 -0.80
N ILE A 218 -18.62 -4.03 -0.44
CA ILE A 218 -17.79 -2.84 -0.61
C ILE A 218 -16.44 -3.21 -1.24
N PHE A 219 -16.00 -2.38 -2.18
CA PHE A 219 -14.64 -2.34 -2.70
C PHE A 219 -14.01 -0.99 -2.35
N ALA A 220 -12.73 -0.97 -2.01
CA ALA A 220 -11.97 0.27 -1.84
C ALA A 220 -10.60 0.19 -2.52
N GLY A 221 -10.34 1.15 -3.39
CA GLY A 221 -9.10 1.23 -4.16
C GLY A 221 -9.27 2.06 -5.44
N LYS A 222 -8.23 2.08 -6.28
CA LYS A 222 -8.31 2.67 -7.62
C LYS A 222 -9.36 1.91 -8.44
N ILE A 223 -10.28 2.64 -9.06
CA ILE A 223 -11.29 2.04 -9.94
C ILE A 223 -10.63 1.74 -11.27
N SER A 224 -10.19 0.50 -11.46
CA SER A 224 -9.47 0.04 -12.65
C SER A 224 -9.59 -1.47 -12.85
N GLU A 225 -9.30 -1.93 -14.06
CA GLU A 225 -9.28 -3.35 -14.41
C GLU A 225 -8.18 -4.11 -13.66
N LYS A 226 -7.00 -3.52 -13.48
CA LYS A 226 -5.90 -4.11 -12.70
C LYS A 226 -6.28 -4.38 -11.25
N LYS A 227 -7.26 -3.64 -10.72
CA LYS A 227 -7.87 -3.88 -9.39
C LYS A 227 -9.06 -4.83 -9.45
N GLY A 228 -9.34 -5.43 -10.61
CA GLY A 228 -10.37 -6.43 -10.80
C GLY A 228 -11.81 -5.90 -10.72
N VAL A 229 -12.02 -4.57 -10.82
CA VAL A 229 -13.35 -3.96 -10.63
C VAL A 229 -14.33 -4.42 -11.72
N LYS A 230 -13.89 -4.55 -12.99
CA LYS A 230 -14.73 -5.10 -14.06
C LYS A 230 -15.16 -6.55 -13.73
N SER A 231 -14.20 -7.38 -13.28
CA SER A 231 -14.49 -8.77 -12.90
C SER A 231 -15.41 -8.86 -11.68
N LEU A 232 -15.29 -7.94 -10.71
CA LEU A 232 -16.23 -7.88 -9.59
C LEU A 232 -17.64 -7.62 -10.04
N ILE A 233 -17.85 -6.61 -10.90
CA ILE A 233 -19.20 -6.29 -11.42
C ILE A 233 -19.76 -7.46 -12.25
N ARG A 234 -18.94 -8.05 -13.14
CA ARG A 234 -19.36 -9.21 -13.95
C ARG A 234 -19.65 -10.45 -13.12
N SER A 235 -18.96 -10.64 -11.99
CA SER A 235 -19.21 -11.76 -11.10
C SER A 235 -20.63 -11.73 -10.53
N LEU A 236 -21.23 -10.56 -10.38
CA LEU A 236 -22.60 -10.41 -9.90
C LEU A 236 -23.64 -10.97 -10.88
N ASP A 237 -23.38 -10.99 -12.19
CA ASP A 237 -24.28 -11.58 -13.18
C ASP A 237 -24.53 -13.07 -12.91
N TYR A 238 -23.56 -13.79 -12.35
CA TYR A 238 -23.71 -15.20 -11.97
C TYR A 238 -24.64 -15.39 -10.76
N LEU A 239 -24.94 -14.31 -10.02
CA LEU A 239 -25.77 -14.36 -8.80
C LEU A 239 -27.23 -13.91 -9.03
N LYS A 240 -27.60 -13.49 -10.26
CA LYS A 240 -28.94 -12.96 -10.56
C LYS A 240 -30.10 -13.88 -10.18
N ASP A 241 -29.89 -15.19 -10.28
CA ASP A 241 -30.91 -16.21 -9.98
C ASP A 241 -30.73 -16.87 -8.60
N SER A 242 -29.80 -16.35 -7.76
CA SER A 242 -29.47 -16.91 -6.43
C SER A 242 -30.52 -16.62 -5.34
N GLY A 243 -31.43 -15.69 -5.60
CA GLY A 243 -32.39 -15.21 -4.59
C GLY A 243 -31.75 -14.22 -3.57
N LEU A 244 -30.48 -13.85 -3.73
CA LEU A 244 -29.83 -12.83 -2.90
C LEU A 244 -30.23 -11.43 -3.35
N ILE A 245 -30.40 -10.54 -2.39
CA ILE A 245 -30.49 -9.09 -2.63
C ILE A 245 -29.10 -8.54 -2.36
N ILE A 246 -28.46 -7.95 -3.37
CA ILE A 246 -27.06 -7.50 -3.29
C ILE A 246 -26.98 -6.01 -3.63
N SER A 247 -26.15 -5.27 -2.92
CA SER A 247 -25.64 -3.96 -3.33
C SER A 247 -24.13 -3.94 -3.30
N LEU A 248 -23.51 -3.21 -4.22
CA LEU A 248 -22.06 -3.01 -4.31
C LEU A 248 -21.74 -1.53 -4.23
N GLU A 249 -20.86 -1.16 -3.31
CA GLU A 249 -20.32 0.19 -3.25
C GLU A 249 -18.83 0.19 -3.65
N LEU A 250 -18.47 1.07 -4.60
CA LEU A 250 -17.12 1.25 -5.12
C LEU A 250 -16.53 2.55 -4.57
N ALA A 251 -15.62 2.46 -3.60
CA ALA A 251 -14.93 3.59 -3.01
C ALA A 251 -13.55 3.77 -3.64
N GLY A 252 -13.33 4.91 -4.31
CA GLY A 252 -12.06 5.24 -4.95
C GLY A 252 -12.21 6.16 -6.14
N GLY A 253 -11.07 6.62 -6.66
CA GLY A 253 -11.02 7.47 -7.84
C GLY A 253 -10.69 6.70 -9.12
N ALA A 254 -10.96 7.35 -10.25
CA ALA A 254 -10.51 6.91 -11.57
C ALA A 254 -8.98 6.85 -11.63
N GLY A 255 -8.46 5.89 -12.36
CA GLY A 255 -7.07 5.86 -12.78
C GLY A 255 -6.90 6.45 -14.17
N ASP A 256 -7.72 5.94 -15.08
CA ASP A 256 -7.91 6.41 -16.44
C ASP A 256 -9.39 6.75 -16.63
N GLU A 257 -9.69 7.87 -17.26
CA GLU A 257 -11.08 8.34 -17.40
C GLU A 257 -11.87 7.49 -18.39
N GLY A 258 -11.23 6.99 -19.46
CA GLY A 258 -11.87 6.12 -20.43
C GLY A 258 -12.26 4.78 -19.82
N GLU A 259 -11.32 4.16 -19.09
CA GLU A 259 -11.56 2.91 -18.36
C GLU A 259 -12.64 3.09 -17.27
N TYR A 260 -12.62 4.22 -16.57
CA TYR A 260 -13.64 4.54 -15.56
C TYR A 260 -15.04 4.63 -16.16
N GLN A 261 -15.16 5.25 -17.35
CA GLN A 261 -16.44 5.33 -18.06
C GLN A 261 -16.93 3.93 -18.47
N GLU A 262 -16.07 3.06 -19.00
CA GLU A 262 -16.42 1.67 -19.31
C GLU A 262 -16.93 0.91 -18.07
N ILE A 263 -16.29 1.10 -16.93
CA ILE A 263 -16.71 0.49 -15.66
C ILE A 263 -18.09 1.01 -15.24
N ARG A 264 -18.38 2.29 -15.43
CA ARG A 264 -19.70 2.86 -15.15
C ARG A 264 -20.78 2.27 -16.05
N GLU A 265 -20.51 2.15 -17.34
CA GLU A 265 -21.46 1.53 -18.29
C GLU A 265 -21.71 0.05 -17.98
N LEU A 266 -20.68 -0.66 -17.48
CA LEU A 266 -20.82 -2.04 -17.00
C LEU A 266 -21.70 -2.10 -15.75
N ALA A 267 -21.50 -1.18 -14.81
CA ALA A 267 -22.29 -1.09 -13.59
C ALA A 267 -23.77 -0.80 -13.86
N GLU A 268 -24.11 0.03 -14.85
CA GLU A 268 -25.49 0.33 -15.25
C GLU A 268 -26.23 -0.91 -15.81
N LYS A 269 -25.49 -1.88 -16.34
CA LYS A 269 -26.04 -3.14 -16.87
C LYS A 269 -26.10 -4.27 -15.82
N CYS A 270 -25.50 -4.05 -14.65
CA CYS A 270 -25.48 -5.03 -13.57
C CYS A 270 -26.91 -5.30 -13.05
N PRO A 271 -27.28 -6.57 -12.77
CA PRO A 271 -28.59 -6.89 -12.21
C PRO A 271 -28.80 -6.39 -10.78
N PHE A 272 -27.74 -5.94 -10.11
CA PHE A 272 -27.76 -5.43 -8.75
C PHE A 272 -27.33 -3.96 -8.69
N ALA A 273 -27.67 -3.27 -7.61
CA ALA A 273 -27.31 -1.87 -7.42
C ALA A 273 -25.79 -1.72 -7.25
N VAL A 274 -25.17 -0.88 -8.08
CA VAL A 274 -23.76 -0.51 -7.98
C VAL A 274 -23.62 0.99 -7.80
N ALA A 275 -23.05 1.42 -6.68
CA ALA A 275 -22.86 2.82 -6.33
C ALA A 275 -21.37 3.19 -6.36
N PHE A 276 -21.07 4.43 -6.75
CA PHE A 276 -19.71 5.00 -6.79
C PHE A 276 -19.60 6.07 -5.72
N ALA A 277 -18.82 5.82 -4.67
CA ALA A 277 -18.58 6.77 -3.59
C ALA A 277 -17.54 7.86 -3.93
N GLY A 278 -16.76 7.66 -5.02
CA GLY A 278 -15.63 8.53 -5.32
C GLY A 278 -14.49 8.40 -4.30
N LYS A 279 -13.56 9.36 -4.30
CA LYS A 279 -12.50 9.44 -3.30
C LYS A 279 -13.11 9.91 -1.97
N ILE A 280 -12.93 9.12 -0.93
CA ILE A 280 -13.45 9.38 0.42
C ILE A 280 -12.30 9.37 1.44
N THR A 281 -12.53 9.96 2.60
CA THR A 281 -11.59 9.96 3.72
C THR A 281 -11.51 8.58 4.39
N GLN A 282 -10.45 8.32 5.17
CA GLN A 282 -10.34 7.07 5.95
C GLN A 282 -11.52 6.91 6.94
N GLN A 283 -11.98 8.00 7.56
CA GLN A 283 -13.13 7.98 8.46
C GLN A 283 -14.43 7.58 7.75
N GLU A 284 -14.66 8.12 6.55
CA GLU A 284 -15.81 7.74 5.73
C GLU A 284 -15.71 6.30 5.26
N LEU A 285 -14.50 5.83 4.88
CA LEU A 285 -14.26 4.45 4.50
C LEU A 285 -14.54 3.49 5.67
N ALA A 286 -14.03 3.79 6.86
CA ALA A 286 -14.28 2.99 8.06
C ALA A 286 -15.78 2.89 8.38
N LYS A 287 -16.51 4.02 8.28
CA LYS A 287 -17.96 4.02 8.44
C LYS A 287 -18.67 3.13 7.42
N LYS A 288 -18.28 3.22 6.13
CA LYS A 288 -18.85 2.40 5.07
C LYS A 288 -18.51 0.91 5.25
N MET A 289 -17.29 0.57 5.65
CA MET A 289 -16.90 -0.80 5.98
C MET A 289 -17.75 -1.36 7.14
N ASN A 290 -17.96 -0.60 8.21
CA ASN A 290 -18.85 -0.99 9.31
C ASN A 290 -20.31 -1.18 8.90
N GLN A 291 -20.75 -0.55 7.82
CA GLN A 291 -22.10 -0.68 7.24
C GLN A 291 -22.20 -1.79 6.19
N SER A 292 -21.08 -2.37 5.78
CA SER A 292 -21.00 -3.41 4.76
C SER A 292 -20.82 -4.79 5.38
N ASP A 293 -21.31 -5.81 4.70
CA ASP A 293 -21.20 -7.19 5.16
C ASP A 293 -19.90 -7.83 4.64
N VAL A 294 -19.52 -7.53 3.39
CA VAL A 294 -18.36 -8.13 2.74
C VAL A 294 -17.52 -7.08 2.01
N PHE A 295 -16.24 -7.04 2.32
CA PHE A 295 -15.24 -6.33 1.54
C PHE A 295 -14.66 -7.25 0.47
N VAL A 296 -14.58 -6.78 -0.79
CA VAL A 296 -14.09 -7.59 -1.91
C VAL A 296 -12.90 -6.88 -2.58
N LEU A 297 -11.75 -7.53 -2.62
CA LEU A 297 -10.53 -7.04 -3.30
C LEU A 297 -10.07 -8.04 -4.37
N PRO A 298 -10.60 -7.97 -5.60
CA PRO A 298 -10.30 -8.91 -6.66
C PRO A 298 -9.09 -8.50 -7.52
N SER A 299 -8.13 -7.81 -6.93
CA SER A 299 -6.94 -7.27 -7.61
C SER A 299 -6.10 -8.36 -8.26
N PHE A 300 -5.46 -8.05 -9.39
CA PHE A 300 -4.53 -8.96 -10.08
C PHE A 300 -3.08 -8.77 -9.62
N TYR A 301 -2.78 -7.66 -8.96
CA TYR A 301 -1.49 -7.38 -8.35
C TYR A 301 -1.65 -6.52 -7.09
N GLU A 302 -1.01 -6.94 -6.00
CA GLU A 302 -0.87 -6.22 -4.74
C GLU A 302 0.49 -6.54 -4.10
N GLY A 303 0.96 -5.62 -3.26
CA GLY A 303 1.98 -5.96 -2.27
C GLY A 303 1.31 -6.62 -1.05
N LEU A 304 1.17 -5.87 0.04
CA LEU A 304 0.29 -6.25 1.15
C LEU A 304 -0.76 -5.14 1.30
N PRO A 305 -2.01 -5.37 0.85
CA PRO A 305 -3.03 -4.32 0.79
C PRO A 305 -3.57 -3.99 2.18
N LEU A 306 -3.30 -2.76 2.65
CA LEU A 306 -3.76 -2.24 3.94
C LEU A 306 -5.27 -2.41 4.14
N VAL A 307 -6.00 -2.17 3.07
CA VAL A 307 -7.47 -2.14 3.07
C VAL A 307 -8.11 -3.47 3.48
N ILE A 308 -7.42 -4.61 3.31
CA ILE A 308 -7.88 -5.92 3.84
C ILE A 308 -7.89 -5.89 5.37
N ILE A 309 -6.79 -5.40 5.97
CA ILE A 309 -6.65 -5.34 7.43
C ILE A 309 -7.65 -4.33 8.01
N GLU A 310 -7.83 -3.21 7.33
CA GLU A 310 -8.81 -2.17 7.67
C GLU A 310 -10.24 -2.71 7.67
N ALA A 311 -10.61 -3.50 6.67
CA ALA A 311 -11.91 -4.15 6.59
C ALA A 311 -12.12 -5.19 7.71
N LEU A 312 -11.11 -6.04 7.98
CA LEU A 312 -11.16 -7.00 9.09
C LEU A 312 -11.29 -6.29 10.45
N ALA A 313 -10.59 -5.17 10.63
CA ALA A 313 -10.67 -4.36 11.85
C ALA A 313 -12.06 -3.73 12.06
N CYS A 314 -12.75 -3.38 10.98
CA CYS A 314 -14.15 -2.95 11.01
C CYS A 314 -15.16 -4.11 11.21
N GLY A 315 -14.68 -5.35 11.25
CA GLY A 315 -15.52 -6.54 11.41
C GLY A 315 -16.25 -6.96 10.12
N THR A 316 -15.82 -6.48 8.96
CA THR A 316 -16.33 -6.85 7.64
C THR A 316 -15.72 -8.17 7.20
N TYR A 317 -16.48 -9.09 6.61
CA TYR A 317 -15.92 -10.29 5.98
C TYR A 317 -15.12 -9.89 4.74
N VAL A 318 -14.08 -10.66 4.41
CA VAL A 318 -13.18 -10.31 3.31
C VAL A 318 -13.12 -11.42 2.28
N ILE A 319 -13.27 -11.04 1.01
CA ILE A 319 -12.94 -11.86 -0.16
C ILE A 319 -11.78 -11.16 -0.88
N CYS A 320 -10.69 -11.84 -1.15
CA CYS A 320 -9.61 -11.27 -1.94
C CYS A 320 -8.97 -12.31 -2.86
N THR A 321 -8.30 -11.84 -3.90
CA THR A 321 -7.49 -12.69 -4.76
C THR A 321 -6.32 -13.28 -3.98
N ASP A 322 -6.04 -14.57 -4.18
CA ASP A 322 -4.91 -15.29 -3.57
C ASP A 322 -3.60 -14.93 -4.27
N LEU A 323 -3.11 -13.73 -3.98
CA LEU A 323 -1.86 -13.24 -4.53
C LEU A 323 -0.67 -13.62 -3.64
N PRO A 324 0.54 -13.72 -4.20
CA PRO A 324 1.73 -14.12 -3.46
C PRO A 324 1.94 -13.29 -2.19
N GLY A 325 2.14 -13.96 -1.07
CA GLY A 325 2.44 -13.38 0.23
C GLY A 325 1.25 -12.95 1.05
N ILE A 326 0.09 -12.66 0.45
CA ILE A 326 -1.08 -12.11 1.17
C ILE A 326 -1.65 -13.16 2.12
N ARG A 327 -2.00 -14.36 1.61
CA ARG A 327 -2.55 -15.45 2.42
C ARG A 327 -1.61 -15.81 3.58
N ASN A 328 -0.35 -16.08 3.27
CA ASN A 328 0.63 -16.51 4.26
C ASN A 328 0.77 -15.46 5.38
N TRP A 329 0.85 -14.17 5.01
CA TRP A 329 0.97 -13.10 5.99
C TRP A 329 -0.30 -12.98 6.86
N ILE A 330 -1.49 -13.05 6.27
CA ILE A 330 -2.76 -12.96 7.00
C ILE A 330 -2.90 -14.15 7.95
N ASP A 331 -2.68 -15.37 7.50
CA ASP A 331 -2.83 -16.58 8.32
C ASP A 331 -1.83 -16.63 9.48
N GLN A 332 -0.61 -16.12 9.30
CA GLN A 332 0.40 -16.03 10.35
C GLN A 332 0.09 -14.96 11.42
N ASN A 333 -0.44 -13.81 11.01
CA ASN A 333 -0.67 -12.68 11.91
C ASN A 333 -2.10 -12.62 12.46
N LEU A 334 -3.06 -13.18 11.76
CA LEU A 334 -4.47 -13.19 12.12
C LEU A 334 -5.04 -14.62 12.08
N PRO A 335 -4.73 -15.47 13.04
CA PRO A 335 -5.34 -16.80 13.13
C PRO A 335 -6.88 -16.70 13.14
N ASP A 336 -7.55 -17.66 12.51
CA ASP A 336 -9.01 -17.70 12.39
C ASP A 336 -9.63 -16.45 11.72
N ASN A 337 -8.93 -15.85 10.75
CA ASN A 337 -9.30 -14.58 10.12
C ASN A 337 -10.58 -14.63 9.27
N GLY A 338 -10.94 -15.82 8.75
CA GLY A 338 -12.16 -16.00 7.93
C GLY A 338 -12.08 -15.38 6.53
N VAL A 339 -10.91 -14.97 6.07
CA VAL A 339 -10.72 -14.44 4.71
C VAL A 339 -10.92 -15.54 3.67
N VAL A 340 -11.76 -15.26 2.68
CA VAL A 340 -11.97 -16.14 1.53
C VAL A 340 -11.03 -15.73 0.40
N PHE A 341 -10.07 -16.59 0.09
CA PHE A 341 -9.10 -16.38 -0.98
C PHE A 341 -9.58 -17.02 -2.28
N VAL A 342 -9.62 -16.22 -3.34
CA VAL A 342 -10.02 -16.64 -4.69
C VAL A 342 -8.77 -16.78 -5.56
N GLU A 343 -8.59 -17.96 -6.16
CA GLU A 343 -7.46 -18.23 -7.05
C GLU A 343 -7.46 -17.23 -8.22
N PRO A 344 -6.32 -16.54 -8.49
CA PRO A 344 -6.22 -15.58 -9.58
C PRO A 344 -6.33 -16.24 -10.96
N PRO A 345 -6.72 -15.50 -12.01
CA PRO A 345 -6.54 -15.95 -13.39
C PRO A 345 -5.05 -16.06 -13.71
N LYS A 346 -4.69 -16.85 -14.72
CA LYS A 346 -3.33 -16.78 -15.27
C LYS A 346 -3.03 -15.38 -15.77
N ARG A 347 -1.78 -15.00 -15.74
CA ARG A 347 -1.32 -13.66 -16.11
C ARG A 347 -0.35 -13.72 -17.28
N VAL A 348 -0.46 -12.74 -18.18
CA VAL A 348 0.48 -12.55 -19.30
C VAL A 348 1.79 -11.96 -18.78
N ASN A 349 1.69 -11.08 -17.80
CA ASN A 349 2.82 -10.46 -17.09
C ASN A 349 2.47 -10.30 -15.59
N GLU A 350 3.09 -9.38 -14.86
CA GLU A 350 2.92 -9.25 -13.41
C GLU A 350 1.50 -8.83 -13.00
N ASP A 351 0.79 -8.03 -13.82
CA ASP A 351 -0.47 -7.39 -13.44
C ASP A 351 -1.60 -7.48 -14.51
N GLU A 352 -1.34 -8.13 -15.66
CA GLU A 352 -2.33 -8.33 -16.72
C GLU A 352 -2.85 -9.76 -16.73
N PRO A 353 -4.16 -9.96 -16.49
CA PRO A 353 -4.76 -11.29 -16.58
C PRO A 353 -4.90 -11.75 -18.03
N VAL A 354 -4.90 -13.06 -18.24
CA VAL A 354 -5.31 -13.68 -19.49
C VAL A 354 -6.82 -13.54 -19.62
N GLU A 355 -7.30 -12.83 -20.66
CA GLU A 355 -8.73 -12.49 -20.81
C GLU A 355 -9.64 -13.73 -20.83
N GLU A 356 -9.20 -14.82 -21.48
CA GLU A 356 -9.96 -16.07 -21.57
C GLU A 356 -10.20 -16.76 -20.22
N GLU A 357 -9.41 -16.42 -19.21
CA GLU A 357 -9.55 -16.97 -17.85
C GLU A 357 -10.43 -16.12 -16.94
N LEU A 358 -10.73 -14.86 -17.32
CA LEU A 358 -11.57 -13.96 -16.52
C LEU A 358 -12.96 -14.55 -16.19
N PRO A 359 -13.70 -15.19 -17.11
CA PRO A 359 -15.00 -15.77 -16.78
C PRO A 359 -14.93 -16.86 -15.70
N VAL A 360 -13.83 -17.62 -15.64
CA VAL A 360 -13.62 -18.63 -14.60
C VAL A 360 -13.35 -17.97 -13.25
N PHE A 361 -12.52 -16.93 -13.22
CA PHE A 361 -12.25 -16.14 -12.03
C PHE A 361 -13.52 -15.45 -11.51
N GLU A 362 -14.30 -14.81 -12.39
CA GLU A 362 -15.57 -14.15 -12.05
C GLU A 362 -16.59 -15.13 -11.44
N LYS A 363 -16.67 -16.36 -11.97
CA LYS A 363 -17.52 -17.41 -11.40
C LYS A 363 -17.03 -17.86 -10.02
N LYS A 364 -15.72 -18.00 -9.81
CA LYS A 364 -15.14 -18.30 -8.48
C LYS A 364 -15.46 -17.19 -7.49
N LEU A 365 -15.34 -15.92 -7.92
CA LEU A 365 -15.64 -14.76 -7.11
C LEU A 365 -17.14 -14.73 -6.70
N ALA A 366 -18.03 -15.00 -7.64
CA ALA A 366 -19.46 -15.15 -7.36
C ALA A 366 -19.73 -16.27 -6.33
N GLY A 367 -19.09 -17.42 -6.49
CA GLY A 367 -19.21 -18.53 -5.54
C GLY A 367 -18.71 -18.18 -4.14
N ALA A 368 -17.65 -17.38 -4.03
CA ALA A 368 -17.15 -16.89 -2.75
C ALA A 368 -18.15 -15.92 -2.08
N ILE A 369 -18.76 -15.00 -2.84
CA ILE A 369 -19.80 -14.09 -2.35
C ILE A 369 -21.02 -14.87 -1.85
N GLU A 370 -21.52 -15.80 -2.64
CA GLU A 370 -22.65 -16.67 -2.25
C GLU A 370 -22.32 -17.53 -1.03
N GLY A 371 -21.06 -18.02 -0.96
CA GLY A 371 -20.56 -18.81 0.18
C GLY A 371 -20.61 -18.04 1.49
N ILE A 372 -20.14 -16.79 1.51
CA ILE A 372 -20.22 -15.93 2.71
C ILE A 372 -21.66 -15.61 3.09
N ALA A 373 -22.54 -15.36 2.10
CA ALA A 373 -23.95 -15.08 2.37
C ALA A 373 -24.65 -16.25 3.08
N LYS A 374 -24.29 -17.49 2.73
CA LYS A 374 -24.88 -18.70 3.32
C LYS A 374 -24.19 -19.14 4.62
N TYR A 375 -22.88 -19.04 4.65
CA TYR A 375 -22.03 -19.55 5.73
C TYR A 375 -20.92 -18.55 6.03
N PRO A 376 -21.23 -17.47 6.77
CA PRO A 376 -20.23 -16.50 7.15
C PRO A 376 -19.16 -17.18 8.03
N GLY A 377 -17.91 -16.98 7.69
CA GLY A 377 -16.77 -17.56 8.40
C GLY A 377 -16.49 -16.94 9.79
N SER A 378 -15.39 -17.31 10.39
CA SER A 378 -14.87 -16.66 11.59
C SER A 378 -14.45 -15.22 11.32
N LYS A 379 -14.17 -14.49 12.39
CA LYS A 379 -13.55 -13.15 12.35
C LYS A 379 -12.30 -13.16 13.23
N PRO A 380 -11.26 -12.39 12.88
CA PRO A 380 -10.06 -12.35 13.69
C PRO A 380 -10.35 -11.77 15.09
N LYS A 381 -9.60 -12.24 16.09
CA LYS A 381 -9.71 -11.71 17.43
C LYS A 381 -9.12 -10.29 17.50
N LYS A 382 -9.75 -9.44 18.30
CA LYS A 382 -9.32 -8.05 18.49
C LYS A 382 -7.85 -7.96 18.93
N GLU A 383 -7.38 -8.86 19.79
CA GLU A 383 -6.01 -8.90 20.29
C GLU A 383 -4.98 -9.06 19.17
N HIS A 384 -5.28 -9.89 18.17
CA HIS A 384 -4.40 -10.08 17.00
C HIS A 384 -4.40 -8.84 16.10
N LEU A 385 -5.56 -8.20 15.92
CA LEU A 385 -5.66 -6.95 15.16
C LEU A 385 -4.85 -5.82 15.81
N GLU A 386 -4.89 -5.69 17.14
CA GLU A 386 -4.12 -4.67 17.87
C GLU A 386 -2.60 -4.82 17.67
N GLN A 387 -2.09 -6.05 17.58
CA GLN A 387 -0.66 -6.32 17.35
C GLN A 387 -0.17 -5.84 15.98
N ILE A 388 -1.01 -5.93 14.96
CA ILE A 388 -0.70 -5.46 13.60
C ILE A 388 -1.18 -4.03 13.32
N SER A 389 -1.54 -3.25 14.35
CA SER A 389 -1.79 -1.82 14.20
C SER A 389 -0.49 -1.04 13.93
N TRP A 390 -0.60 0.19 13.42
CA TRP A 390 0.57 1.09 13.29
C TRP A 390 1.29 1.30 14.62
N ASP A 391 0.56 1.37 15.72
CA ASP A 391 1.14 1.53 17.06
C ASP A 391 1.95 0.29 17.47
N GLY A 392 1.48 -0.92 17.13
CA GLY A 392 2.19 -2.19 17.32
C GLY A 392 3.46 -2.26 16.47
N LEU A 393 3.34 -1.94 15.16
CA LEU A 393 4.47 -1.91 14.24
C LEU A 393 5.55 -0.91 14.66
N CYS A 394 5.17 0.30 15.07
CA CYS A 394 6.13 1.29 15.58
C CYS A 394 6.85 0.79 16.84
N ALA A 395 6.16 0.10 17.75
CA ALA A 395 6.80 -0.49 18.93
C ALA A 395 7.83 -1.56 18.52
N HIS A 396 7.48 -2.40 17.56
CA HIS A 396 8.40 -3.43 17.04
C HIS A 396 9.64 -2.81 16.36
N LEU A 397 9.45 -1.80 15.51
CA LEU A 397 10.55 -1.09 14.86
C LEU A 397 11.50 -0.43 15.88
N MET A 398 10.96 0.20 16.92
CA MET A 398 11.78 0.79 17.98
C MET A 398 12.69 -0.25 18.67
N GLN A 399 12.17 -1.45 18.94
CA GLN A 399 12.98 -2.55 19.49
C GLN A 399 14.13 -2.96 18.56
N ILE A 400 13.88 -2.92 17.23
CA ILE A 400 14.92 -3.21 16.23
C ILE A 400 15.99 -2.10 16.22
N PHE A 401 15.58 -0.83 16.30
CA PHE A 401 16.50 0.31 16.25
C PHE A 401 17.39 0.44 17.50
N GLU A 402 16.95 -0.11 18.62
CA GLU A 402 17.70 -0.13 19.89
C GLU A 402 18.79 -1.23 19.93
N GLN A 403 18.74 -2.20 19.02
CA GLN A 403 19.79 -3.23 18.85
C GLN A 403 21.00 -2.69 18.09
#